data_c646d78facc91ecef11ebe7bd4b1ef53
#
_entry.id   c646d78facc91ecef11ebe7bd4b1ef53
#
_cell.length_a   1.000
_cell.length_b   1.000
_cell.length_c   1.000
_cell.angle_alpha   90.00
_cell.angle_beta   90.00
_cell.angle_gamma   90.00
#
_symmetry.space_group_name_H-M   'P 1'
#
loop_
_entity.id
_entity.type
_entity.pdbx_description
1 polymer ?
#
loop_
_entity_poly.entity_id
_entity_poly.type
_entity_poly.pdbx_seq_one_letter_code
_entity_poly.pdbx_strand_id
1 'polypeptide(L)'
;MALRTKLKDTAQQLAGDLKVKDIRIGLCYTAVQLDNGQLGLAYTFCDSLTGGCSVFDTSQTIAGRPAKELLSLFDSDNLIASAVALATANALLNSSHHAYVPGPAVEQIQFYPDDQVGMIGNFSPLVRGIRPRVKQLYIFERQARLDESILGLAMTEELLPKCQVALITATAIINGSIDRLLSLTANCRAVIILGTSTPLCREVFEETPVTLLSGVVAKNAEKLLQVVSEGGGTPAFKQAVDKVNLVIGPNTQCYD
;
A
#
# COMPACT_ATOMS: atom_id res chain seq x y z
N MET A 1 -2.22 -11.64 -15.60
CA MET A 1 -1.05 -10.70 -15.63
C MET A 1 -0.70 -10.37 -14.18
N ALA A 2 0.60 -10.28 -13.82
CA ALA A 2 0.99 -9.93 -12.46
C ALA A 2 0.47 -8.53 -12.09
N LEU A 3 0.03 -8.34 -10.85
CA LEU A 3 -0.59 -7.09 -10.39
C LEU A 3 0.38 -5.89 -10.55
N ARG A 4 1.66 -6.07 -10.25
CA ARG A 4 2.68 -5.02 -10.45
C ARG A 4 2.77 -4.56 -11.91
N THR A 5 2.68 -5.49 -12.87
CA THR A 5 2.69 -5.17 -14.31
C THR A 5 1.43 -4.37 -14.68
N LYS A 6 0.24 -4.83 -14.25
CA LYS A 6 -1.02 -4.12 -14.51
C LYS A 6 -0.99 -2.71 -13.91
N LEU A 7 -0.47 -2.57 -12.68
CA LEU A 7 -0.31 -1.29 -12.01
C LEU A 7 0.65 -0.35 -12.76
N LYS A 8 1.81 -0.87 -13.19
CA LYS A 8 2.79 -0.13 -14.00
C LYS A 8 2.16 0.38 -15.28
N ASP A 9 1.52 -0.51 -16.05
CA ASP A 9 0.94 -0.18 -17.35
C ASP A 9 -0.18 0.87 -17.22
N THR A 10 -1.07 0.72 -16.23
CA THR A 10 -2.14 1.70 -15.94
C THR A 10 -1.56 3.07 -15.56
N ALA A 11 -0.56 3.10 -14.67
CA ALA A 11 0.08 4.35 -14.29
C ALA A 11 0.86 5.01 -15.45
N GLN A 12 1.48 4.22 -16.34
CA GLN A 12 2.18 4.74 -17.52
C GLN A 12 1.25 5.44 -18.51
N GLN A 13 -0.01 4.97 -18.63
CA GLN A 13 -1.02 5.63 -19.47
C GLN A 13 -1.38 7.02 -18.94
N LEU A 14 -1.39 7.20 -17.62
CA LEU A 14 -1.70 8.47 -16.96
C LEU A 14 -0.50 9.43 -16.88
N ALA A 15 0.71 8.91 -17.00
CA ALA A 15 1.93 9.70 -16.77
C ALA A 15 2.15 10.80 -17.84
N GLY A 16 1.70 10.61 -19.08
CA GLY A 16 1.89 11.60 -20.15
C GLY A 16 3.35 12.06 -20.24
N ASP A 17 3.55 13.38 -20.18
CA ASP A 17 4.87 14.03 -20.17
C ASP A 17 5.27 14.53 -18.76
N LEU A 18 4.53 14.12 -17.72
CA LEU A 18 4.79 14.52 -16.33
C LEU A 18 6.19 14.10 -15.88
N LYS A 19 6.84 15.00 -15.14
CA LYS A 19 8.17 14.83 -14.59
C LYS A 19 8.15 14.87 -13.07
N VAL A 20 9.14 14.23 -12.48
CA VAL A 20 9.37 14.30 -11.04
C VAL A 20 9.85 15.71 -10.69
N LYS A 21 9.08 16.42 -9.86
CA LYS A 21 9.44 17.73 -9.31
C LYS A 21 10.35 17.59 -8.10
N ASP A 22 9.97 16.70 -7.17
CA ASP A 22 10.73 16.41 -5.95
C ASP A 22 10.58 14.94 -5.58
N ILE A 23 11.61 14.37 -4.97
CA ILE A 23 11.61 13.02 -4.42
C ILE A 23 12.34 12.99 -3.09
N ARG A 24 11.74 12.34 -2.09
CA ARG A 24 12.35 12.13 -0.77
C ARG A 24 12.28 10.64 -0.44
N ILE A 25 13.45 10.03 -0.25
CA ILE A 25 13.58 8.64 0.18
C ILE A 25 13.98 8.68 1.65
N GLY A 26 12.98 8.65 2.52
CA GLY A 26 13.18 8.69 3.96
C GLY A 26 13.30 7.29 4.57
N LEU A 27 13.56 7.22 5.87
CA LEU A 27 13.75 5.97 6.61
C LEU A 27 12.48 5.10 6.68
N CYS A 28 11.29 5.73 6.67
CA CYS A 28 10.01 5.02 6.78
C CYS A 28 9.20 5.07 5.49
N TYR A 29 9.29 6.17 4.75
CA TYR A 29 8.49 6.41 3.56
C TYR A 29 9.31 7.07 2.45
N THR A 30 8.92 6.77 1.21
CA THR A 30 9.32 7.45 0.00
C THR A 30 8.16 8.31 -0.48
N ALA A 31 8.44 9.58 -0.82
CA ALA A 31 7.49 10.51 -1.41
C ALA A 31 7.97 10.93 -2.79
N VAL A 32 7.09 10.92 -3.79
CA VAL A 32 7.35 11.44 -5.13
C VAL A 32 6.32 12.50 -5.45
N GLN A 33 6.77 13.71 -5.73
CA GLN A 33 5.95 14.81 -6.22
C GLN A 33 6.19 15.01 -7.72
N LEU A 34 5.11 15.09 -8.48
CA LEU A 34 5.12 15.41 -9.90
C LEU A 34 5.02 16.92 -10.13
N ASP A 35 5.38 17.38 -11.33
CA ASP A 35 5.38 18.81 -11.70
C ASP A 35 3.97 19.43 -11.79
N ASN A 36 2.93 18.61 -11.92
CA ASN A 36 1.53 19.02 -11.78
C ASN A 36 1.08 19.19 -10.32
N GLY A 37 1.96 18.96 -9.34
CA GLY A 37 1.69 19.09 -7.90
C GLY A 37 1.19 17.83 -7.21
N GLN A 38 0.78 16.78 -7.94
CA GLN A 38 0.37 15.50 -7.36
C GLN A 38 1.53 14.86 -6.58
N LEU A 39 1.21 14.20 -5.47
CA LEU A 39 2.20 13.53 -4.62
C LEU A 39 1.70 12.16 -4.22
N GLY A 40 2.57 11.17 -4.34
CA GLY A 40 2.34 9.80 -3.87
C GLY A 40 3.34 9.37 -2.82
N LEU A 41 2.93 8.42 -1.99
CA LEU A 41 3.69 7.85 -0.90
C LEU A 41 3.81 6.34 -1.05
N ALA A 42 4.95 5.79 -0.64
CA ALA A 42 5.14 4.34 -0.45
C ALA A 42 6.04 4.08 0.75
N TYR A 43 5.89 2.94 1.38
CA TYR A 43 6.77 2.50 2.47
C TYR A 43 8.19 2.25 1.96
N THR A 44 9.19 2.64 2.74
CA THR A 44 10.61 2.39 2.44
C THR A 44 11.10 1.18 3.25
N PHE A 45 11.55 0.13 2.56
CA PHE A 45 12.20 -1.03 3.19
C PHE A 45 13.67 -0.70 3.50
N CYS A 46 13.93 0.15 4.49
CA CYS A 46 15.31 0.55 4.83
C CYS A 46 16.17 -0.63 5.28
N ASP A 47 15.59 -1.68 5.87
CA ASP A 47 16.30 -2.90 6.28
C ASP A 47 16.85 -3.69 5.09
N SER A 48 16.42 -3.41 3.86
CA SER A 48 16.90 -4.05 2.64
C SER A 48 18.12 -3.38 2.03
N LEU A 49 18.61 -2.29 2.61
CA LEU A 49 19.82 -1.64 2.15
C LEU A 49 21.02 -2.56 2.37
N THR A 50 21.49 -3.18 1.32
CA THR A 50 22.77 -3.89 1.27
C THR A 50 23.84 -2.87 0.99
N GLY A 51 24.82 -2.72 1.88
CA GLY A 51 25.84 -1.70 1.90
C GLY A 51 26.32 -1.20 0.52
N GLY A 52 26.79 0.02 0.48
CA GLY A 52 27.23 0.73 -0.72
C GLY A 52 27.11 2.23 -0.55
N CYS A 53 27.74 3.00 -1.44
CA CYS A 53 27.70 4.46 -1.39
C CYS A 53 26.44 5.04 -2.04
N SER A 54 25.64 4.24 -2.77
CA SER A 54 24.47 4.69 -3.51
C SER A 54 23.40 3.61 -3.58
N VAL A 55 22.13 4.01 -3.49
CA VAL A 55 20.97 3.13 -3.70
C VAL A 55 20.67 2.97 -5.20
N PHE A 56 20.91 4.03 -5.96
CA PHE A 56 20.72 4.07 -7.41
C PHE A 56 22.07 4.28 -8.07
N ASP A 57 22.38 3.41 -9.02
CA ASP A 57 23.58 3.57 -9.88
C ASP A 57 23.27 4.60 -10.97
N THR A 58 23.30 5.87 -10.59
CA THR A 58 23.03 6.98 -11.51
C THR A 58 23.92 8.17 -11.17
N SER A 59 24.55 8.74 -12.19
CA SER A 59 25.30 9.98 -12.11
C SER A 59 24.40 11.23 -12.11
N GLN A 60 23.08 11.06 -12.32
CA GLN A 60 22.11 12.14 -12.43
C GLN A 60 21.09 12.07 -11.31
N THR A 61 20.55 13.20 -10.92
CA THR A 61 19.43 13.29 -9.98
C THR A 61 18.18 12.63 -10.54
N ILE A 62 17.33 12.10 -9.68
CA ILE A 62 16.02 11.53 -10.06
C ILE A 62 15.02 12.68 -10.35
N ALA A 63 15.11 13.78 -9.62
CA ALA A 63 14.32 14.97 -9.91
C ALA A 63 14.58 15.48 -11.34
N GLY A 64 13.52 15.83 -12.05
CA GLY A 64 13.54 16.23 -13.47
C GLY A 64 13.32 15.07 -14.46
N ARG A 65 13.43 13.81 -14.01
CA ARG A 65 13.21 12.63 -14.90
C ARG A 65 11.72 12.43 -15.20
N PRO A 66 11.38 11.86 -16.36
CA PRO A 66 10.00 11.49 -16.69
C PRO A 66 9.40 10.51 -15.67
N ALA A 67 8.15 10.70 -15.28
CA ALA A 67 7.44 9.77 -14.38
C ALA A 67 7.41 8.33 -14.93
N LYS A 68 7.27 8.16 -16.25
CA LYS A 68 7.33 6.86 -16.93
C LYS A 68 8.60 6.07 -16.66
N GLU A 69 9.72 6.77 -16.53
CA GLU A 69 11.00 6.14 -16.25
C GLU A 69 11.04 5.57 -14.82
N LEU A 70 10.47 6.30 -13.86
CA LEU A 70 10.41 5.81 -12.48
C LEU A 70 9.44 4.62 -12.33
N LEU A 71 8.38 4.57 -13.12
CA LEU A 71 7.46 3.44 -13.12
C LEU A 71 8.15 2.14 -13.61
N SER A 72 9.17 2.25 -14.47
CA SER A 72 9.95 1.09 -14.92
C SER A 72 10.79 0.46 -13.80
N LEU A 73 10.99 1.17 -12.67
CA LEU A 73 11.65 0.63 -11.48
C LEU A 73 10.86 -0.50 -10.81
N PHE A 74 9.59 -0.73 -11.17
CA PHE A 74 8.86 -1.95 -10.76
C PHE A 74 9.50 -3.24 -11.28
N ASP A 75 10.30 -3.18 -12.34
CA ASP A 75 10.98 -4.33 -12.93
C ASP A 75 12.28 -4.67 -12.16
N SER A 76 12.67 -3.85 -11.18
CA SER A 76 13.85 -4.06 -10.34
C SER A 76 13.57 -4.97 -9.15
N ASP A 77 14.55 -5.79 -8.78
CA ASP A 77 14.54 -6.58 -7.53
C ASP A 77 14.87 -5.71 -6.29
N ASN A 78 15.30 -4.47 -6.50
CA ASN A 78 15.62 -3.55 -5.41
C ASN A 78 14.32 -2.98 -4.80
N LEU A 79 14.08 -3.26 -3.52
CA LEU A 79 12.87 -2.84 -2.82
C LEU A 79 12.72 -1.31 -2.71
N ILE A 80 13.84 -0.56 -2.65
CA ILE A 80 13.79 0.91 -2.64
C ILE A 80 13.38 1.43 -4.01
N ALA A 81 13.90 0.84 -5.10
CA ALA A 81 13.49 1.16 -6.46
C ALA A 81 11.98 0.87 -6.66
N SER A 82 11.50 -0.29 -6.19
CA SER A 82 10.09 -0.64 -6.22
C SER A 82 9.23 0.32 -5.38
N ALA A 83 9.74 0.83 -4.25
CA ALA A 83 9.05 1.84 -3.45
C ALA A 83 8.94 3.18 -4.19
N VAL A 84 9.99 3.60 -4.90
CA VAL A 84 9.95 4.79 -5.77
C VAL A 84 8.93 4.62 -6.89
N ALA A 85 8.90 3.46 -7.55
CA ALA A 85 7.91 3.15 -8.58
C ALA A 85 6.48 3.23 -8.03
N LEU A 86 6.23 2.61 -6.85
CA LEU A 86 4.91 2.64 -6.22
C LEU A 86 4.51 4.04 -5.76
N ALA A 87 5.43 4.83 -5.20
CA ALA A 87 5.15 6.23 -4.85
C ALA A 87 4.81 7.06 -6.09
N THR A 88 5.49 6.83 -7.22
CA THR A 88 5.19 7.48 -8.50
C THR A 88 3.82 7.06 -9.02
N ALA A 89 3.49 5.77 -8.99
CA ALA A 89 2.16 5.27 -9.36
C ALA A 89 1.07 5.89 -8.48
N ASN A 90 1.29 5.96 -7.16
CA ASN A 90 0.35 6.58 -6.22
C ASN A 90 0.19 8.09 -6.46
N ALA A 91 1.22 8.81 -6.92
CA ALA A 91 1.09 10.21 -7.31
C ALA A 91 0.14 10.38 -8.50
N LEU A 92 0.12 9.43 -9.44
CA LEU A 92 -0.73 9.46 -10.62
C LEU A 92 -2.16 8.97 -10.34
N LEU A 93 -2.32 7.99 -9.47
CA LEU A 93 -3.57 7.25 -9.24
C LEU A 93 -4.39 7.80 -8.06
N ASN A 94 -3.73 8.21 -6.96
CA ASN A 94 -4.38 8.62 -5.74
C ASN A 94 -4.74 10.11 -5.78
N SER A 95 -5.71 10.48 -6.62
CA SER A 95 -6.13 11.85 -6.79
C SER A 95 -7.44 12.15 -6.04
N SER A 96 -7.66 13.43 -5.70
CA SER A 96 -8.90 13.89 -5.05
C SER A 96 -10.16 13.88 -5.95
N HIS A 97 -10.03 13.44 -7.19
CA HIS A 97 -11.13 13.46 -8.17
C HIS A 97 -12.01 12.21 -8.16
N HIS A 98 -11.66 11.19 -7.38
CA HIS A 98 -12.46 9.97 -7.27
C HIS A 98 -13.49 10.07 -6.13
N ALA A 99 -14.62 9.38 -6.29
CA ALA A 99 -15.60 9.22 -5.22
C ALA A 99 -15.07 8.22 -4.19
N TYR A 100 -14.41 8.72 -3.17
CA TYR A 100 -13.91 7.92 -2.06
C TYR A 100 -14.87 7.95 -0.86
N VAL A 101 -14.91 6.83 -0.14
CA VAL A 101 -15.58 6.77 1.16
C VAL A 101 -14.58 7.20 2.24
N PRO A 102 -14.84 8.25 3.01
CA PRO A 102 -13.96 8.69 4.09
C PRO A 102 -14.00 7.72 5.27
N GLY A 103 -13.02 7.82 6.15
CA GLY A 103 -12.99 7.12 7.43
C GLY A 103 -12.04 5.92 7.48
N PRO A 104 -11.98 5.23 8.64
CA PRO A 104 -11.12 4.07 8.83
C PRO A 104 -11.60 2.85 8.04
N ALA A 105 -10.68 2.06 7.50
CA ALA A 105 -10.99 0.82 6.78
C ALA A 105 -11.89 -0.14 7.58
N VAL A 106 -11.68 -0.23 8.90
CA VAL A 106 -12.41 -1.15 9.77
C VAL A 106 -13.91 -0.84 9.87
N GLU A 107 -14.32 0.39 9.58
CA GLU A 107 -15.73 0.80 9.53
C GLU A 107 -16.40 0.41 8.22
N GLN A 108 -15.61 0.12 7.19
CA GLN A 108 -16.08 -0.30 5.87
C GLN A 108 -16.20 -1.85 5.76
N ILE A 109 -15.91 -2.58 6.84
CA ILE A 109 -15.85 -4.04 6.83
C ILE A 109 -16.84 -4.58 7.87
N GLN A 110 -17.74 -5.44 7.43
CA GLN A 110 -18.59 -6.17 8.34
C GLN A 110 -17.85 -7.40 8.87
N PHE A 111 -17.68 -7.45 10.19
CA PHE A 111 -17.13 -8.59 10.92
C PHE A 111 -18.24 -9.36 11.64
N TYR A 112 -18.13 -10.68 11.66
CA TYR A 112 -19.05 -11.56 12.37
C TYR A 112 -18.33 -12.33 13.49
N PRO A 113 -19.03 -12.72 14.57
CA PRO A 113 -18.43 -13.43 15.72
C PRO A 113 -17.72 -14.73 15.35
N ASP A 114 -18.13 -15.40 14.26
CA ASP A 114 -17.55 -16.67 13.81
C ASP A 114 -16.40 -16.48 12.81
N ASP A 115 -16.07 -15.24 12.44
CA ASP A 115 -15.02 -14.98 11.47
C ASP A 115 -13.63 -15.35 11.98
N GLN A 116 -12.87 -15.96 11.10
CA GLN A 116 -11.41 -15.98 11.16
C GLN A 116 -10.88 -14.90 10.23
N VAL A 117 -10.03 -14.04 10.75
CA VAL A 117 -9.47 -12.88 10.01
C VAL A 117 -7.97 -13.07 9.88
N GLY A 118 -7.46 -12.97 8.66
CA GLY A 118 -6.02 -12.97 8.36
C GLY A 118 -5.54 -11.53 8.15
N MET A 119 -4.50 -11.11 8.87
CA MET A 119 -3.88 -9.80 8.73
C MET A 119 -2.41 -9.96 8.36
N ILE A 120 -2.04 -9.53 7.16
CA ILE A 120 -0.66 -9.49 6.68
C ILE A 120 -0.09 -8.11 7.00
N GLY A 121 0.90 -8.07 7.89
CA GLY A 121 1.41 -6.83 8.48
C GLY A 121 0.68 -6.49 9.79
N ASN A 122 1.40 -5.97 10.78
CA ASN A 122 0.82 -5.62 12.08
C ASN A 122 0.28 -4.18 12.11
N PHE A 123 -1.03 -4.03 11.96
CA PHE A 123 -1.73 -2.76 12.11
C PHE A 123 -2.31 -2.63 13.53
N SER A 124 -1.47 -2.39 14.52
CA SER A 124 -1.84 -2.36 15.95
C SER A 124 -3.12 -1.56 16.28
N PRO A 125 -3.40 -0.39 15.64
CA PRO A 125 -4.67 0.31 15.88
C PRO A 125 -5.90 -0.50 15.44
N LEU A 126 -5.81 -1.26 14.33
CA LEU A 126 -6.91 -2.08 13.81
C LEU A 126 -7.10 -3.35 14.65
N VAL A 127 -6.01 -3.95 15.13
CA VAL A 127 -6.04 -5.17 15.97
C VAL A 127 -6.98 -4.98 17.16
N ARG A 128 -6.91 -3.83 17.86
CA ARG A 128 -7.77 -3.52 19.00
C ARG A 128 -9.25 -3.45 18.64
N GLY A 129 -9.56 -2.96 17.45
CA GLY A 129 -10.95 -2.84 16.97
C GLY A 129 -11.52 -4.14 16.41
N ILE A 130 -10.68 -5.06 15.90
CA ILE A 130 -11.10 -6.29 15.24
C ILE A 130 -11.18 -7.46 16.22
N ARG A 131 -10.15 -7.65 17.06
CA ARG A 131 -10.02 -8.81 17.95
C ARG A 131 -11.27 -9.13 18.80
N PRO A 132 -11.98 -8.17 19.40
CA PRO A 132 -13.18 -8.45 20.19
C PRO A 132 -14.42 -8.79 19.35
N ARG A 133 -14.37 -8.64 18.03
CA ARG A 133 -15.52 -8.79 17.11
C ARG A 133 -15.52 -10.11 16.34
N VAL A 134 -14.45 -10.89 16.45
CA VAL A 134 -14.22 -12.07 15.60
C VAL A 134 -13.81 -13.28 16.43
N LYS A 135 -14.01 -14.49 15.88
CA LYS A 135 -13.59 -15.73 16.52
C LYS A 135 -12.07 -15.82 16.67
N GLN A 136 -11.35 -15.42 15.61
CA GLN A 136 -9.89 -15.52 15.58
C GLN A 136 -9.30 -14.42 14.69
N LEU A 137 -8.21 -13.80 15.15
CA LEU A 137 -7.39 -12.87 14.37
C LEU A 137 -5.96 -13.41 14.29
N TYR A 138 -5.56 -13.84 13.09
CA TYR A 138 -4.19 -14.24 12.76
C TYR A 138 -3.43 -13.02 12.25
N ILE A 139 -2.26 -12.72 12.82
CA ILE A 139 -1.39 -11.62 12.39
C ILE A 139 -0.11 -12.24 11.88
N PHE A 140 0.22 -12.00 10.61
CA PHE A 140 1.41 -12.50 9.95
C PHE A 140 2.40 -11.36 9.71
N GLU A 141 3.66 -11.53 10.18
CA GLU A 141 4.68 -10.51 10.06
C GLU A 141 6.03 -11.14 9.62
N ARG A 142 6.84 -10.38 8.86
CA ARG A 142 8.17 -10.82 8.42
C ARG A 142 9.12 -11.11 9.58
N GLN A 143 9.09 -10.23 10.58
CA GLN A 143 9.84 -10.40 11.83
C GLN A 143 8.81 -10.74 12.91
N ALA A 144 8.68 -12.03 13.23
CA ALA A 144 7.98 -12.46 14.43
C ALA A 144 8.74 -11.85 15.61
N ARG A 145 8.26 -10.70 16.11
CA ARG A 145 8.74 -10.13 17.36
C ARG A 145 8.32 -11.08 18.48
N LEU A 146 8.91 -10.94 19.67
CA LEU A 146 8.67 -11.73 20.89
C LEU A 146 7.18 -11.79 21.37
N ASP A 147 6.23 -11.47 20.53
CA ASP A 147 4.80 -11.58 20.80
C ASP A 147 4.28 -12.88 20.15
N GLU A 148 3.98 -13.87 20.99
CA GLU A 148 3.44 -15.19 20.59
C GLU A 148 2.14 -15.10 19.76
N SER A 149 1.45 -13.96 19.77
CA SER A 149 0.26 -13.72 18.96
C SER A 149 0.57 -13.37 17.48
N ILE A 150 1.87 -13.21 17.15
CA ILE A 150 2.32 -12.85 15.79
C ILE A 150 2.96 -14.08 15.15
N LEU A 151 2.41 -14.48 14.02
CA LEU A 151 2.83 -15.64 13.25
C LEU A 151 3.88 -15.24 12.19
N GLY A 152 4.81 -16.16 11.91
CA GLY A 152 5.70 -16.02 10.77
C GLY A 152 4.95 -16.14 9.43
N LEU A 153 5.45 -15.50 8.38
CA LEU A 153 4.81 -15.51 7.04
C LEU A 153 4.63 -16.93 6.47
N ALA A 154 5.43 -17.91 6.88
CA ALA A 154 5.28 -19.30 6.45
C ALA A 154 3.90 -19.90 6.80
N MET A 155 3.27 -19.44 7.89
CA MET A 155 1.94 -19.88 8.31
C MET A 155 0.81 -19.32 7.44
N THR A 156 1.10 -18.34 6.58
CA THR A 156 0.12 -17.72 5.69
C THR A 156 -0.51 -18.75 4.74
N GLU A 157 0.31 -19.65 4.20
CA GLU A 157 -0.11 -20.69 3.25
C GLU A 157 -1.18 -21.62 3.85
N GLU A 158 -1.07 -21.93 5.14
CA GLU A 158 -1.98 -22.83 5.83
C GLU A 158 -3.24 -22.11 6.33
N LEU A 159 -3.09 -20.91 6.88
CA LEU A 159 -4.15 -20.27 7.66
C LEU A 159 -4.98 -19.24 6.86
N LEU A 160 -4.37 -18.52 5.91
CA LEU A 160 -5.09 -17.50 5.16
C LEU A 160 -6.25 -18.07 4.31
N PRO A 161 -6.13 -19.26 3.68
CA PRO A 161 -7.26 -19.88 2.97
C PRO A 161 -8.48 -20.27 3.84
N LYS A 162 -8.28 -20.32 5.18
CA LYS A 162 -9.34 -20.62 6.14
C LYS A 162 -10.10 -19.37 6.63
N CYS A 163 -9.60 -18.17 6.25
CA CYS A 163 -10.13 -16.91 6.71
C CYS A 163 -11.32 -16.44 5.85
N GLN A 164 -12.28 -15.78 6.49
CA GLN A 164 -13.42 -15.13 5.84
C GLN A 164 -13.09 -13.69 5.43
N VAL A 165 -12.14 -13.06 6.11
CA VAL A 165 -11.67 -11.70 5.83
C VAL A 165 -10.15 -11.69 5.80
N ALA A 166 -9.58 -11.07 4.78
CA ALA A 166 -8.14 -10.85 4.64
C ALA A 166 -7.81 -9.36 4.61
N LEU A 167 -6.89 -8.95 5.49
CA LEU A 167 -6.33 -7.59 5.54
C LEU A 167 -4.87 -7.68 5.10
N ILE A 168 -4.54 -7.09 3.96
CA ILE A 168 -3.22 -7.23 3.36
C ILE A 168 -2.55 -5.86 3.27
N THR A 169 -1.35 -5.74 3.83
CA THR A 169 -0.55 -4.52 3.68
C THR A 169 -0.19 -4.24 2.22
N ALA A 170 -0.36 -3.00 1.78
CA ALA A 170 0.04 -2.59 0.43
C ALA A 170 1.57 -2.71 0.19
N THR A 171 2.38 -2.86 1.25
CA THR A 171 3.82 -3.13 1.10
C THR A 171 4.11 -4.46 0.40
N ALA A 172 3.12 -5.38 0.34
CA ALA A 172 3.17 -6.61 -0.44
C ALA A 172 3.32 -6.36 -1.95
N ILE A 173 2.92 -5.19 -2.44
CA ILE A 173 3.15 -4.76 -3.83
C ILE A 173 4.64 -4.45 -4.03
N ILE A 174 5.27 -3.77 -3.06
CA ILE A 174 6.69 -3.40 -3.15
C ILE A 174 7.59 -4.63 -3.18
N ASN A 175 7.34 -5.60 -2.31
CA ASN A 175 8.16 -6.81 -2.19
C ASN A 175 7.72 -7.96 -3.13
N GLY A 176 6.70 -7.73 -3.99
CA GLY A 176 6.25 -8.69 -4.98
C GLY A 176 5.43 -9.87 -4.45
N SER A 177 5.08 -9.91 -3.15
CA SER A 177 4.30 -11.02 -2.58
C SER A 177 2.79 -10.93 -2.84
N ILE A 178 2.31 -9.82 -3.38
CA ILE A 178 0.87 -9.52 -3.48
C ILE A 178 0.09 -10.57 -4.29
N ASP A 179 0.60 -11.01 -5.45
CA ASP A 179 -0.10 -11.98 -6.29
C ASP A 179 -0.27 -13.33 -5.56
N ARG A 180 0.78 -13.76 -4.83
CA ARG A 180 0.73 -14.98 -4.02
C ARG A 180 -0.28 -14.84 -2.89
N LEU A 181 -0.27 -13.73 -2.16
CA LEU A 181 -1.23 -13.48 -1.08
C LEU A 181 -2.66 -13.47 -1.60
N LEU A 182 -2.93 -12.80 -2.71
CA LEU A 182 -4.27 -12.77 -3.32
C LEU A 182 -4.74 -14.17 -3.74
N SER A 183 -3.85 -15.03 -4.26
CA SER A 183 -4.22 -16.41 -4.61
C SER A 183 -4.68 -17.25 -3.41
N LEU A 184 -4.28 -16.89 -2.20
CA LEU A 184 -4.69 -17.57 -0.97
C LEU A 184 -6.04 -17.06 -0.41
N THR A 185 -6.60 -15.98 -0.97
CA THR A 185 -7.82 -15.34 -0.46
C THR A 185 -9.08 -15.69 -1.23
N ALA A 186 -9.05 -16.72 -2.08
CA ALA A 186 -10.20 -17.09 -2.93
C ALA A 186 -11.48 -17.41 -2.13
N ASN A 187 -11.36 -17.87 -0.88
CA ASN A 187 -12.47 -18.16 0.01
C ASN A 187 -12.88 -16.99 0.92
N CYS A 188 -12.14 -15.86 0.86
CA CYS A 188 -12.49 -14.69 1.64
C CYS A 188 -13.66 -13.96 1.00
N ARG A 189 -14.68 -13.59 1.82
CA ARG A 189 -15.77 -12.73 1.35
C ARG A 189 -15.35 -11.25 1.26
N ALA A 190 -14.30 -10.87 1.99
CA ALA A 190 -13.75 -9.53 1.94
C ALA A 190 -12.21 -9.58 1.95
N VAL A 191 -11.60 -8.93 0.98
CA VAL A 191 -10.15 -8.80 0.85
C VAL A 191 -9.81 -7.31 0.74
N ILE A 192 -9.04 -6.83 1.69
CA ILE A 192 -8.73 -5.42 1.83
C ILE A 192 -7.24 -5.19 1.66
N ILE A 193 -6.86 -4.33 0.72
CA ILE A 193 -5.49 -3.79 0.65
C ILE A 193 -5.47 -2.49 1.43
N LEU A 194 -4.54 -2.37 2.39
CA LEU A 194 -4.52 -1.19 3.26
C LEU A 194 -3.12 -0.65 3.53
N GLY A 195 -3.09 0.61 3.89
CA GLY A 195 -1.88 1.36 4.28
C GLY A 195 -1.59 2.55 3.38
N THR A 196 -0.64 3.37 3.80
CA THR A 196 -0.22 4.60 3.08
C THR A 196 0.28 4.32 1.66
N SER A 197 0.77 3.11 1.41
CA SER A 197 1.28 2.67 0.10
C SER A 197 0.19 2.16 -0.86
N THR A 198 -1.09 2.16 -0.47
CA THR A 198 -2.18 1.57 -1.28
C THR A 198 -2.45 2.40 -2.55
N PRO A 199 -2.32 1.81 -3.75
CA PRO A 199 -2.78 2.46 -4.97
C PRO A 199 -4.31 2.39 -5.05
N LEU A 200 -4.94 3.55 -5.22
CA LEU A 200 -6.39 3.70 -5.25
C LEU A 200 -6.89 3.68 -6.70
N CYS A 201 -6.85 2.50 -7.32
CA CYS A 201 -7.17 2.31 -8.72
C CYS A 201 -8.07 1.08 -8.92
N ARG A 202 -9.32 1.30 -9.34
CA ARG A 202 -10.30 0.22 -9.56
C ARG A 202 -9.83 -0.75 -10.64
N GLU A 203 -9.39 -0.24 -11.77
CA GLU A 203 -9.04 -1.00 -12.97
C GLU A 203 -7.93 -2.02 -12.71
N VAL A 204 -7.03 -1.72 -11.77
CA VAL A 204 -5.94 -2.64 -11.39
C VAL A 204 -6.46 -3.84 -10.61
N PHE A 205 -7.49 -3.64 -9.76
CA PHE A 205 -7.93 -4.64 -8.78
C PHE A 205 -9.25 -5.33 -9.11
N GLU A 206 -10.04 -4.86 -10.10
CA GLU A 206 -11.39 -5.39 -10.41
C GLU A 206 -11.43 -6.87 -10.80
N GLU A 207 -10.33 -7.41 -11.36
CA GLU A 207 -10.19 -8.83 -11.71
C GLU A 207 -9.51 -9.66 -10.61
N THR A 208 -9.40 -9.11 -9.40
CA THR A 208 -8.80 -9.77 -8.24
C THR A 208 -9.84 -10.01 -7.15
N PRO A 209 -9.57 -10.83 -6.13
CA PRO A 209 -10.46 -10.97 -4.98
C PRO A 209 -10.62 -9.71 -4.12
N VAL A 210 -9.91 -8.62 -4.41
CA VAL A 210 -9.93 -7.39 -3.61
C VAL A 210 -11.30 -6.73 -3.66
N THR A 211 -11.85 -6.44 -2.48
CA THR A 211 -13.16 -5.79 -2.32
C THR A 211 -13.03 -4.33 -1.89
N LEU A 212 -11.92 -3.96 -1.24
CA LEU A 212 -11.69 -2.62 -0.72
C LEU A 212 -10.21 -2.23 -0.78
N LEU A 213 -9.95 -1.02 -1.22
CA LEU A 213 -8.65 -0.38 -1.12
C LEU A 213 -8.73 0.74 -0.08
N SER A 214 -7.92 0.69 0.96
CA SER A 214 -7.85 1.73 1.99
C SER A 214 -6.47 2.39 1.97
N GLY A 215 -6.43 3.64 1.57
CA GLY A 215 -5.20 4.37 1.33
C GLY A 215 -5.25 5.82 1.79
N VAL A 216 -4.40 6.63 1.17
CA VAL A 216 -4.32 8.06 1.44
C VAL A 216 -4.26 8.87 0.15
N VAL A 217 -4.84 10.08 0.21
CA VAL A 217 -4.67 11.13 -0.80
C VAL A 217 -3.89 12.29 -0.16
N ALA A 218 -2.87 12.78 -0.84
CA ALA A 218 -2.06 13.90 -0.37
C ALA A 218 -2.84 15.21 -0.40
N LYS A 219 -2.83 15.98 0.70
CA LYS A 219 -3.43 17.31 0.84
C LYS A 219 -2.40 18.42 0.87
N ASN A 220 -1.27 18.16 1.51
CA ASN A 220 -0.19 19.13 1.68
C ASN A 220 1.14 18.48 1.32
N ALA A 221 1.56 18.68 0.08
CA ALA A 221 2.77 18.07 -0.46
C ALA A 221 4.02 18.55 0.29
N GLU A 222 4.14 19.86 0.60
CA GLU A 222 5.29 20.42 1.29
C GLU A 222 5.47 19.77 2.67
N LYS A 223 4.38 19.68 3.44
CA LYS A 223 4.41 19.03 4.76
C LYS A 223 4.76 17.55 4.68
N LEU A 224 4.28 16.83 3.66
CA LEU A 224 4.60 15.41 3.46
C LEU A 224 6.07 15.21 3.10
N LEU A 225 6.62 16.03 2.21
CA LEU A 225 8.04 16.00 1.84
C LEU A 225 8.91 16.28 3.07
N GLN A 226 8.54 17.27 3.91
CA GLN A 226 9.23 17.57 5.15
C GLN A 226 9.22 16.36 6.10
N VAL A 227 8.05 15.81 6.41
CA VAL A 227 7.89 14.67 7.33
C VAL A 227 8.69 13.45 6.86
N VAL A 228 8.67 13.16 5.57
CA VAL A 228 9.44 12.05 4.99
C VAL A 228 10.94 12.30 5.15
N SER A 229 11.43 13.52 4.91
CA SER A 229 12.85 13.88 5.08
C SER A 229 13.32 13.78 6.54
N GLU A 230 12.41 13.99 7.49
CA GLU A 230 12.67 13.89 8.93
C GLU A 230 12.55 12.44 9.46
N GLY A 231 12.34 11.45 8.57
CA GLY A 231 12.14 10.05 8.96
C GLY A 231 10.79 9.77 9.63
N GLY A 232 9.83 10.69 9.49
CA GLY A 232 8.50 10.57 10.08
C GLY A 232 7.65 9.48 9.42
N GLY A 233 6.70 8.92 10.20
CA GLY A 233 5.78 7.89 9.76
C GLY A 233 4.32 8.32 9.77
N THR A 234 3.41 7.37 9.60
CA THR A 234 1.96 7.58 9.50
C THR A 234 1.34 8.51 10.58
N PRO A 235 1.78 8.49 11.85
CA PRO A 235 1.25 9.43 12.84
C PRO A 235 1.50 10.90 12.51
N ALA A 236 2.63 11.21 11.84
CA ALA A 236 3.01 12.57 11.47
C ALA A 236 2.29 13.07 10.21
N PHE A 237 1.66 12.17 9.43
CA PHE A 237 0.93 12.54 8.21
C PHE A 237 -0.48 13.11 8.46
N LYS A 238 -1.03 13.00 9.67
CA LYS A 238 -2.46 13.21 10.00
C LYS A 238 -3.12 14.44 9.37
N GLN A 239 -2.42 15.56 9.26
CA GLN A 239 -2.96 16.80 8.70
C GLN A 239 -2.60 17.01 7.23
N ALA A 240 -1.74 16.17 6.69
CA ALA A 240 -1.20 16.31 5.34
C ALA A 240 -1.78 15.30 4.35
N VAL A 241 -2.62 14.36 4.82
CA VAL A 241 -3.32 13.38 4.00
C VAL A 241 -4.79 13.25 4.41
N ASP A 242 -5.63 12.88 3.45
CA ASP A 242 -6.95 12.30 3.72
C ASP A 242 -6.85 10.77 3.69
N LYS A 243 -7.40 10.12 4.70
CA LYS A 243 -7.60 8.66 4.70
C LYS A 243 -8.89 8.35 3.98
N VAL A 244 -8.80 7.54 2.95
CA VAL A 244 -9.91 7.27 2.06
C VAL A 244 -9.99 5.79 1.71
N ASN A 245 -11.18 5.38 1.30
CA ASN A 245 -11.46 4.02 0.88
C ASN A 245 -12.08 4.03 -0.52
N LEU A 246 -11.65 3.10 -1.37
CA LEU A 246 -12.20 2.84 -2.68
C LEU A 246 -12.78 1.42 -2.71
N VAL A 247 -14.09 1.33 -2.87
CA VAL A 247 -14.82 0.05 -2.98
C VAL A 247 -14.62 -0.52 -4.38
N ILE A 248 -14.21 -1.79 -4.49
CA ILE A 248 -13.94 -2.47 -5.75
C ILE A 248 -15.07 -3.44 -6.12
N GLY A 249 -15.47 -4.31 -5.19
CA GLY A 249 -16.45 -5.36 -5.43
C GLY A 249 -17.88 -4.98 -5.07
N PRO A 250 -18.89 -5.77 -5.51
CA PRO A 250 -20.31 -5.50 -5.26
C PRO A 250 -20.76 -5.70 -3.80
N ASN A 251 -19.91 -6.25 -2.93
CA ASN A 251 -20.32 -6.73 -1.59
C ASN A 251 -19.88 -5.86 -0.41
N THR A 252 -19.36 -4.67 -0.64
CA THR A 252 -19.24 -3.69 0.43
C THR A 252 -20.52 -2.88 0.44
N GLN A 253 -21.51 -3.26 1.26
CA GLN A 253 -22.68 -2.42 1.52
C GLN A 253 -22.19 -1.11 2.14
N CYS A 254 -22.19 -0.04 1.35
CA CYS A 254 -22.25 1.30 1.91
C CYS A 254 -23.58 1.38 2.64
N TYR A 255 -23.54 1.51 3.95
CA TYR A 255 -24.72 1.87 4.71
C TYR A 255 -25.04 3.34 4.41
N ASP A 256 -26.22 3.60 3.88
CA ASP A 256 -26.89 4.90 3.85
C ASP A 256 -27.10 5.44 5.26
#